data_b8e6bcaf7bf534965e64785be3aeefb9
#
_entry.id   b8e6bcaf7bf534965e64785be3aeefb9
#
_cell.length_a   1.000
_cell.length_b   1.000
_cell.length_c   1.000
_cell.angle_alpha   90.00
_cell.angle_beta   90.00
_cell.angle_gamma   90.00
#
_symmetry.space_group_name_H-M   'P 1'
#
loop_
_entity.id
_entity.type
_entity.pdbx_description
1 polymer ?
#
loop_
_entity_poly.entity_id
_entity_poly.type
_entity_poly.pdbx_seq_one_letter_code
_entity_poly.pdbx_strand_id
1 'polypeptide(L)'
;MHYRQILTDQYCPFIHANGPSKYEESWDKVVDRYFREDPVEGTIPEDLTVITWSIPTERTLLQNCFRHYNIEDRLVIIPLKEPVDFLDKIRQTNKYLSKIKTKYVMALDATDVMPFGFDACNVALNKFRNKNVKAMFGAEKEQWPNPVTMKGITRPIQEAPIEMGSWINDLKKVRKLENVYEWLGSPFKHLCSGTWIGEREYMVDFYSECMSKIPKGRFEESLFGGDQGFITLVAGRRFPDIILDSKCEIFLHLNGVTEKEVELVID
;
A
#
# COMPACT_ATOMS: atom_id res chain seq x y z
N MET A 1 2.93 12.81 -18.76
CA MET A 1 3.82 13.00 -17.56
C MET A 1 4.04 11.66 -16.89
N HIS A 2 5.27 11.29 -16.59
CA HIS A 2 5.63 10.03 -15.95
C HIS A 2 6.64 10.27 -14.84
N TYR A 3 6.62 9.42 -13.80
CA TYR A 3 7.69 9.40 -12.81
C TYR A 3 8.61 8.21 -13.08
N ARG A 4 9.91 8.51 -13.13
CA ARG A 4 10.97 7.51 -13.26
C ARG A 4 11.73 7.44 -11.95
N GLN A 5 11.77 6.25 -11.37
CA GLN A 5 12.66 5.96 -10.25
C GLN A 5 14.06 5.69 -10.81
N ILE A 6 15.04 6.55 -10.48
CA ILE A 6 16.37 6.57 -11.11
C ILE A 6 17.17 5.33 -10.71
N LEU A 7 17.09 4.91 -9.44
CA LEU A 7 17.88 3.77 -8.93
C LEU A 7 17.49 2.43 -9.57
N THR A 8 16.23 2.27 -9.95
CA THR A 8 15.70 1.03 -10.53
C THR A 8 15.40 1.15 -12.02
N ASP A 9 15.51 2.36 -12.58
CA ASP A 9 15.19 2.70 -13.97
C ASP A 9 13.76 2.29 -14.37
N GLN A 10 12.79 2.50 -13.45
CA GLN A 10 11.40 2.12 -13.64
C GLN A 10 10.48 3.34 -13.76
N TYR A 11 9.53 3.24 -14.69
CA TYR A 11 8.38 4.15 -14.77
C TYR A 11 7.25 3.60 -13.91
N CYS A 12 6.88 4.37 -12.89
CA CYS A 12 5.90 3.94 -11.90
C CYS A 12 4.51 4.48 -12.26
N PRO A 13 3.51 3.63 -12.48
CA PRO A 13 2.16 4.09 -12.77
C PRO A 13 1.45 4.72 -11.56
N PHE A 14 1.91 4.46 -10.33
CA PHE A 14 1.36 5.05 -9.11
C PHE A 14 2.45 5.61 -8.21
N ILE A 15 2.20 6.81 -7.69
CA ILE A 15 3.07 7.44 -6.68
C ILE A 15 2.28 7.62 -5.40
N HIS A 16 2.93 7.33 -4.30
CA HIS A 16 2.40 7.49 -2.95
C HIS A 16 3.30 8.45 -2.15
N ALA A 17 2.80 9.64 -1.90
CA ALA A 17 3.47 10.63 -1.05
C ALA A 17 3.23 10.33 0.43
N ASN A 18 3.60 9.13 0.85
CA ASN A 18 3.37 8.64 2.20
C ASN A 18 4.24 9.37 3.25
N GLY A 19 3.79 9.34 4.50
CA GLY A 19 4.50 9.97 5.61
C GLY A 19 4.63 11.49 5.46
N PRO A 20 5.81 12.09 5.75
CA PRO A 20 6.05 13.52 5.63
C PRO A 20 5.98 14.07 4.21
N SER A 21 6.26 13.25 3.20
CA SER A 21 6.38 13.68 1.79
C SER A 21 5.12 14.37 1.25
N LYS A 22 3.94 14.04 1.76
CA LYS A 22 2.68 14.67 1.37
C LYS A 22 2.52 16.13 1.83
N TYR A 23 3.38 16.59 2.74
CA TYR A 23 3.37 17.96 3.24
C TYR A 23 4.49 18.81 2.65
N GLU A 24 5.25 18.27 1.71
CA GLU A 24 6.31 18.99 1.03
C GLU A 24 5.75 19.85 -0.10
N GLU A 25 6.28 21.07 -0.27
CA GLU A 25 5.91 22.00 -1.35
C GLU A 25 6.10 21.38 -2.75
N SER A 26 7.08 20.47 -2.88
CA SER A 26 7.33 19.72 -4.10
C SER A 26 6.12 18.84 -4.49
N TRP A 27 5.46 18.22 -3.50
CA TRP A 27 4.26 17.43 -3.75
C TRP A 27 3.08 18.29 -4.22
N ASP A 28 2.85 19.43 -3.58
CA ASP A 28 1.79 20.36 -4.00
C ASP A 28 1.97 20.81 -5.45
N LYS A 29 3.22 21.13 -5.84
CA LYS A 29 3.54 21.49 -7.24
C LYS A 29 3.26 20.36 -8.22
N VAL A 30 3.49 19.11 -7.83
CA VAL A 30 3.17 17.93 -8.64
C VAL A 30 1.66 17.80 -8.82
N VAL A 31 0.91 17.91 -7.72
CA VAL A 31 -0.57 17.84 -7.73
C VAL A 31 -1.16 18.95 -8.60
N ASP A 32 -0.71 20.19 -8.41
CA ASP A 32 -1.16 21.34 -9.20
C ASP A 32 -0.90 21.16 -10.68
N ARG A 33 0.27 20.65 -11.03
CA ARG A 33 0.65 20.41 -12.42
C ARG A 33 -0.20 19.32 -13.05
N TYR A 34 -0.41 18.23 -12.33
CA TYR A 34 -1.21 17.10 -12.78
C TYR A 34 -2.60 17.54 -13.26
N PHE A 35 -3.30 18.37 -12.50
CA PHE A 35 -4.63 18.84 -12.84
C PHE A 35 -4.68 19.98 -13.90
N ARG A 36 -3.53 20.49 -14.35
CA ARG A 36 -3.46 21.44 -15.49
C ARG A 36 -3.40 20.75 -16.83
N GLU A 37 -3.10 19.45 -16.88
CA GLU A 37 -3.15 18.69 -18.12
C GLU A 37 -4.61 18.48 -18.55
N ASP A 38 -4.85 18.46 -19.88
CA ASP A 38 -6.18 18.16 -20.38
C ASP A 38 -6.61 16.74 -19.99
N PRO A 39 -7.86 16.56 -19.52
CA PRO A 39 -8.33 15.25 -19.13
C PRO A 39 -8.40 14.31 -20.33
N VAL A 40 -7.89 13.11 -20.16
CA VAL A 40 -7.99 12.02 -21.14
C VAL A 40 -8.85 10.92 -20.55
N GLU A 41 -9.64 10.24 -21.35
CA GLU A 41 -10.45 9.12 -20.87
C GLU A 41 -9.56 7.97 -20.41
N GLY A 42 -9.66 7.66 -19.11
CA GLY A 42 -8.90 6.58 -18.48
C GLY A 42 -9.55 5.22 -18.66
N THR A 43 -8.78 4.17 -18.39
CA THR A 43 -9.28 2.81 -18.50
C THR A 43 -8.91 1.97 -17.28
N ILE A 44 -9.85 1.13 -16.83
CA ILE A 44 -9.62 0.10 -15.82
C ILE A 44 -9.99 -1.25 -16.44
N PRO A 45 -9.11 -2.26 -16.38
CA PRO A 45 -9.41 -3.62 -16.86
C PRO A 45 -10.69 -4.18 -16.24
N GLU A 46 -11.47 -4.92 -17.04
CA GLU A 46 -12.76 -5.48 -16.60
C GLU A 46 -12.59 -6.47 -15.43
N ASP A 47 -11.47 -7.17 -15.36
CA ASP A 47 -11.16 -8.14 -14.32
C ASP A 47 -10.40 -7.54 -13.11
N LEU A 48 -10.27 -6.19 -13.05
CA LEU A 48 -9.68 -5.45 -11.95
C LEU A 48 -10.73 -4.60 -11.24
N THR A 49 -10.79 -4.65 -9.92
CA THR A 49 -11.46 -3.66 -9.07
C THR A 49 -10.41 -2.82 -8.34
N VAL A 50 -10.51 -1.51 -8.42
CA VAL A 50 -9.70 -0.59 -7.61
C VAL A 50 -10.50 -0.19 -6.38
N ILE A 51 -9.90 -0.31 -5.20
CA ILE A 51 -10.50 0.07 -3.92
C ILE A 51 -9.67 1.15 -3.24
N THR A 52 -10.35 1.96 -2.46
CA THR A 52 -9.73 2.95 -1.57
C THR A 52 -10.51 3.07 -0.27
N TRP A 53 -9.92 3.69 0.74
CA TRP A 53 -10.55 3.91 2.04
C TRP A 53 -10.73 5.41 2.28
N SER A 54 -11.93 5.83 2.61
CA SER A 54 -12.22 7.24 2.87
C SER A 54 -13.30 7.44 3.90
N ILE A 55 -13.22 8.56 4.60
CA ILE A 55 -14.33 9.10 5.37
C ILE A 55 -15.29 9.75 4.37
N PRO A 56 -16.60 9.47 4.42
CA PRO A 56 -17.55 9.89 3.37
C PRO A 56 -17.74 11.40 3.22
N THR A 57 -17.22 12.21 4.13
CA THR A 57 -17.48 13.66 4.20
C THR A 57 -16.65 14.51 3.25
N GLU A 58 -15.51 14.00 2.78
CA GLU A 58 -14.59 14.76 1.93
C GLU A 58 -14.17 13.97 0.70
N ARG A 59 -14.02 14.69 -0.40
CA ARG A 59 -13.45 14.12 -1.62
C ARG A 59 -11.92 14.08 -1.51
N THR A 60 -11.37 12.92 -1.81
CA THR A 60 -9.94 12.67 -1.67
C THR A 60 -9.15 12.97 -2.94
N LEU A 61 -7.83 13.04 -2.84
CA LEU A 61 -6.93 13.23 -3.99
C LEU A 61 -7.14 12.14 -5.04
N LEU A 62 -7.17 10.87 -4.63
CA LEU A 62 -7.37 9.74 -5.54
C LEU A 62 -8.70 9.83 -6.29
N GLN A 63 -9.80 10.21 -5.62
CA GLN A 63 -11.09 10.42 -6.27
C GLN A 63 -11.02 11.54 -7.31
N ASN A 64 -10.31 12.63 -7.02
CA ASN A 64 -10.12 13.73 -7.97
C ASN A 64 -9.31 13.25 -9.19
N CYS A 65 -8.27 12.45 -9.00
CA CYS A 65 -7.50 11.87 -10.11
C CYS A 65 -8.35 10.94 -10.99
N PHE A 66 -9.17 10.08 -10.38
CA PHE A 66 -10.05 9.17 -11.12
C PHE A 66 -11.14 9.94 -11.87
N ARG A 67 -11.64 11.05 -11.30
CA ARG A 67 -12.56 11.96 -12.01
C ARG A 67 -11.88 12.65 -13.18
N HIS A 68 -10.64 13.10 -13.01
CA HIS A 68 -9.85 13.72 -14.07
C HIS A 68 -9.74 12.84 -15.32
N TYR A 69 -9.69 11.51 -15.10
CA TYR A 69 -9.70 10.50 -16.17
C TYR A 69 -11.08 9.95 -16.51
N ASN A 70 -12.18 10.51 -16.00
CA ASN A 70 -13.55 10.05 -16.23
C ASN A 70 -13.81 8.57 -15.85
N ILE A 71 -13.13 8.07 -14.84
CA ILE A 71 -13.25 6.68 -14.32
C ILE A 71 -13.61 6.62 -12.83
N GLU A 72 -14.13 7.70 -12.24
CA GLU A 72 -14.46 7.78 -10.82
C GLU A 72 -15.50 6.71 -10.40
N ASP A 73 -16.44 6.39 -11.26
CA ASP A 73 -17.47 5.37 -11.06
C ASP A 73 -16.91 3.94 -10.93
N ARG A 74 -15.68 3.72 -11.37
CA ARG A 74 -14.97 2.45 -11.29
C ARG A 74 -14.16 2.28 -9.99
N LEU A 75 -14.10 3.31 -9.14
CA LEU A 75 -13.42 3.30 -7.85
C LEU A 75 -14.38 2.87 -6.74
N VAL A 76 -14.09 1.77 -6.07
CA VAL A 76 -14.86 1.31 -4.92
C VAL A 76 -14.33 1.97 -3.65
N ILE A 77 -15.15 2.83 -3.05
CA ILE A 77 -14.81 3.52 -1.81
C ILE A 77 -15.27 2.67 -0.62
N ILE A 78 -14.34 2.26 0.21
CA ILE A 78 -14.60 1.57 1.48
C ILE A 78 -14.75 2.64 2.57
N PRO A 79 -15.96 2.83 3.14
CA PRO A 79 -16.17 3.87 4.12
C PRO A 79 -15.49 3.53 5.45
N LEU A 80 -14.74 4.48 5.99
CA LEU A 80 -14.23 4.47 7.35
C LEU A 80 -15.04 5.42 8.23
N LYS A 81 -15.04 5.18 9.54
CA LYS A 81 -15.70 6.03 10.52
C LYS A 81 -14.72 6.97 11.20
N GLU A 82 -15.19 8.14 11.62
CA GLU A 82 -14.43 9.01 12.50
C GLU A 82 -14.66 8.66 13.99
N PRO A 83 -13.61 8.73 14.83
CA PRO A 83 -12.20 8.85 14.46
C PRO A 83 -11.72 7.61 13.70
N VAL A 84 -10.73 7.78 12.80
CA VAL A 84 -10.22 6.66 12.00
C VAL A 84 -9.56 5.65 12.91
N ASP A 85 -10.12 4.45 12.95
CA ASP A 85 -9.51 3.25 13.53
C ASP A 85 -8.79 2.51 12.38
N PHE A 86 -7.47 2.48 12.39
CA PHE A 86 -6.69 1.78 11.36
C PHE A 86 -6.97 0.27 11.32
N LEU A 87 -7.37 -0.34 12.44
CA LEU A 87 -7.80 -1.74 12.44
C LEU A 87 -9.17 -1.91 11.75
N ASP A 88 -10.00 -0.86 11.74
CA ASP A 88 -11.25 -0.88 10.97
C ASP A 88 -10.95 -0.94 9.46
N LYS A 89 -9.84 -0.36 8.99
CA LYS A 89 -9.35 -0.52 7.61
C LYS A 89 -9.22 -2.01 7.25
N ILE A 90 -8.59 -2.84 8.10
CA ILE A 90 -8.48 -4.29 7.90
C ILE A 90 -9.88 -4.94 7.86
N ARG A 91 -10.75 -4.64 8.84
CA ARG A 91 -12.09 -5.23 8.97
C ARG A 91 -12.98 -4.90 7.76
N GLN A 92 -13.01 -3.64 7.36
CA GLN A 92 -13.80 -3.21 6.21
C GLN A 92 -13.25 -3.78 4.90
N THR A 93 -11.92 -3.82 4.73
CA THR A 93 -11.31 -4.45 3.54
C THR A 93 -11.75 -5.90 3.42
N ASN A 94 -11.64 -6.70 4.48
CA ASN A 94 -12.08 -8.10 4.46
C ASN A 94 -13.56 -8.24 4.06
N LYS A 95 -14.43 -7.41 4.62
CA LYS A 95 -15.86 -7.39 4.31
C LYS A 95 -16.15 -7.02 2.86
N TYR A 96 -15.42 -6.05 2.29
CA TYR A 96 -15.63 -5.59 0.91
C TYR A 96 -15.06 -6.56 -0.11
N LEU A 97 -13.88 -7.14 0.14
CA LEU A 97 -13.26 -8.13 -0.74
C LEU A 97 -14.18 -9.33 -1.02
N SER A 98 -14.96 -9.77 -0.02
CA SER A 98 -15.92 -10.87 -0.20
C SER A 98 -17.07 -10.56 -1.18
N LYS A 99 -17.33 -9.27 -1.45
CA LYS A 99 -18.40 -8.82 -2.36
C LYS A 99 -17.90 -8.52 -3.76
N ILE A 100 -16.61 -8.28 -3.95
CA ILE A 100 -15.98 -8.03 -5.23
C ILE A 100 -16.05 -9.29 -6.09
N LYS A 101 -16.27 -9.12 -7.41
CA LYS A 101 -16.43 -10.25 -8.36
C LYS A 101 -15.26 -10.38 -9.34
N THR A 102 -14.45 -9.34 -9.48
CA THR A 102 -13.29 -9.36 -10.36
C THR A 102 -12.22 -10.31 -9.84
N LYS A 103 -11.37 -10.78 -10.76
CA LYS A 103 -10.28 -11.69 -10.44
C LYS A 103 -9.18 -11.01 -9.61
N TYR A 104 -8.94 -9.73 -9.90
CA TYR A 104 -7.90 -8.94 -9.25
C TYR A 104 -8.49 -7.76 -8.50
N VAL A 105 -7.79 -7.36 -7.44
CA VAL A 105 -8.08 -6.15 -6.67
C VAL A 105 -6.79 -5.36 -6.49
N MET A 106 -6.87 -4.07 -6.67
CA MET A 106 -5.80 -3.11 -6.34
C MET A 106 -6.33 -2.13 -5.31
N ALA A 107 -5.57 -1.90 -4.26
CA ALA A 107 -5.91 -0.97 -3.20
C ALA A 107 -4.91 0.18 -3.17
N LEU A 108 -5.44 1.39 -3.00
CA LEU A 108 -4.70 2.63 -3.03
C LEU A 108 -5.17 3.55 -1.90
N ASP A 109 -4.26 4.14 -1.13
CA ASP A 109 -4.62 5.15 -0.14
C ASP A 109 -5.26 6.37 -0.80
N ALA A 110 -6.24 6.95 -0.12
CA ALA A 110 -7.13 7.93 -0.71
C ALA A 110 -6.52 9.33 -0.86
N THR A 111 -5.68 9.73 0.11
CA THR A 111 -5.29 11.14 0.32
C THR A 111 -3.97 11.53 -0.31
N ASP A 112 -3.13 10.56 -0.61
CA ASP A 112 -1.72 10.79 -0.98
C ASP A 112 -1.20 9.84 -2.07
N VAL A 113 -2.10 9.13 -2.79
CA VAL A 113 -1.76 8.34 -3.97
C VAL A 113 -2.30 8.99 -5.25
N MET A 114 -1.45 9.06 -6.26
CA MET A 114 -1.81 9.54 -7.61
C MET A 114 -1.46 8.50 -8.68
N PRO A 115 -2.37 8.21 -9.62
CA PRO A 115 -2.04 7.51 -10.86
C PRO A 115 -1.34 8.44 -11.84
N PHE A 116 -0.39 7.95 -12.61
CA PHE A 116 0.25 8.66 -13.70
C PHE A 116 0.00 7.97 -15.04
N GLY A 117 -0.76 8.65 -15.87
CA GLY A 117 -1.25 8.13 -17.15
C GLY A 117 -2.66 7.57 -17.06
N PHE A 118 -3.41 7.76 -18.15
CA PHE A 118 -4.82 7.32 -18.30
C PHE A 118 -4.96 5.78 -18.24
N ASP A 119 -3.88 5.05 -18.48
CA ASP A 119 -3.81 3.58 -18.49
C ASP A 119 -3.07 3.00 -17.28
N ALA A 120 -2.80 3.79 -16.24
CA ALA A 120 -2.02 3.38 -15.06
C ALA A 120 -2.49 2.04 -14.47
N CYS A 121 -3.81 1.81 -14.41
CA CYS A 121 -4.39 0.56 -13.92
C CYS A 121 -4.05 -0.65 -14.82
N ASN A 122 -4.07 -0.46 -16.15
CA ASN A 122 -3.69 -1.51 -17.11
C ASN A 122 -2.20 -1.85 -16.99
N VAL A 123 -1.35 -0.83 -16.91
CA VAL A 123 0.10 -1.01 -16.76
C VAL A 123 0.41 -1.77 -15.47
N ALA A 124 -0.19 -1.36 -14.35
CA ALA A 124 -0.01 -2.01 -13.06
C ALA A 124 -0.43 -3.48 -13.08
N LEU A 125 -1.63 -3.77 -13.60
CA LEU A 125 -2.14 -5.14 -13.66
C LEU A 125 -1.28 -6.03 -14.57
N ASN A 126 -0.81 -5.52 -15.70
CA ASN A 126 0.06 -6.27 -16.60
C ASN A 126 1.43 -6.56 -15.95
N LYS A 127 2.03 -5.58 -15.28
CA LYS A 127 3.28 -5.79 -14.53
C LYS A 127 3.08 -6.82 -13.40
N PHE A 128 1.98 -6.75 -12.66
CA PHE A 128 1.66 -7.72 -11.62
C PHE A 128 1.50 -9.15 -12.16
N ARG A 129 0.74 -9.34 -13.24
CA ARG A 129 0.54 -10.66 -13.87
C ARG A 129 1.85 -11.33 -14.27
N ASN A 130 2.84 -10.56 -14.70
CA ASN A 130 4.15 -11.07 -15.11
C ASN A 130 5.01 -11.54 -13.91
N LYS A 131 4.62 -11.26 -12.66
CA LYS A 131 5.40 -11.69 -11.47
C LYS A 131 5.12 -13.12 -11.03
N ASN A 132 4.00 -13.72 -11.47
CA ASN A 132 3.58 -15.06 -11.06
C ASN A 132 3.51 -15.23 -9.53
N VAL A 133 2.96 -14.23 -8.85
CA VAL A 133 2.72 -14.21 -7.40
C VAL A 133 1.24 -13.98 -7.11
N LYS A 134 0.82 -14.17 -5.88
CA LYS A 134 -0.58 -14.01 -5.46
C LYS A 134 -0.93 -12.58 -5.07
N ALA A 135 0.03 -11.86 -4.50
CA ALA A 135 -0.10 -10.45 -4.17
C ALA A 135 1.26 -9.73 -4.17
N MET A 136 1.21 -8.43 -4.40
CA MET A 136 2.35 -7.52 -4.32
C MET A 136 1.94 -6.29 -3.52
N PHE A 137 2.72 -5.96 -2.51
CA PHE A 137 2.58 -4.74 -1.72
C PHE A 137 3.62 -3.70 -2.16
N GLY A 138 3.27 -2.43 -2.03
CA GLY A 138 4.23 -1.36 -2.15
C GLY A 138 5.37 -1.52 -1.15
N ALA A 139 6.54 -1.00 -1.49
CA ALA A 139 7.72 -1.06 -0.65
C ALA A 139 8.25 0.33 -0.32
N GLU A 140 8.60 0.56 0.94
CA GLU A 140 9.13 1.81 1.47
C GLU A 140 10.62 1.67 1.80
N LYS A 141 11.34 2.80 1.79
CA LYS A 141 12.72 2.89 2.30
C LYS A 141 12.74 2.95 3.82
N GLU A 142 11.81 3.69 4.40
CA GLU A 142 11.71 3.89 5.84
C GLU A 142 10.78 2.84 6.46
N GLN A 143 11.21 2.27 7.58
CA GLN A 143 10.41 1.27 8.28
C GLN A 143 9.29 1.91 9.10
N TRP A 144 8.05 1.50 8.87
CA TRP A 144 6.92 1.80 9.73
C TRP A 144 6.17 0.51 10.12
N PRO A 145 5.80 0.27 11.37
CA PRO A 145 6.18 1.10 12.52
C PRO A 145 7.69 1.11 12.76
N ASN A 146 8.20 2.25 13.30
CA ASN A 146 9.63 2.43 13.56
C ASN A 146 10.16 1.30 14.48
N PRO A 147 11.37 0.76 14.24
CA PRO A 147 11.99 -0.27 15.06
C PRO A 147 12.08 0.07 16.54
N VAL A 148 12.13 1.35 16.90
CA VAL A 148 12.09 1.80 18.31
C VAL A 148 10.74 1.50 18.93
N THR A 149 9.64 1.71 18.20
CA THR A 149 8.30 1.33 18.62
C THR A 149 8.19 -0.20 18.72
N MET A 150 8.77 -0.93 17.78
CA MET A 150 8.86 -2.40 17.81
C MET A 150 9.73 -2.90 18.98
N LYS A 151 10.81 -2.20 19.35
CA LYS A 151 11.60 -2.50 20.57
C LYS A 151 10.82 -2.20 21.85
N GLY A 152 9.95 -1.20 21.86
CA GLY A 152 9.02 -0.93 22.94
C GLY A 152 7.96 -2.03 23.11
N ILE A 153 7.59 -2.71 22.02
CA ILE A 153 6.68 -3.86 22.02
C ILE A 153 7.37 -5.12 22.55
N THR A 154 8.67 -5.27 22.39
CA THR A 154 9.40 -6.44 22.94
C THR A 154 9.44 -6.46 24.46
N ARG A 155 9.31 -5.33 25.15
CA ARG A 155 9.17 -5.28 26.62
C ARG A 155 7.82 -5.81 27.13
N PRO A 156 6.67 -5.33 26.61
CA PRO A 156 5.36 -5.91 26.93
C PRO A 156 5.19 -7.36 26.46
N ILE A 157 5.85 -7.77 25.36
CA ILE A 157 5.77 -9.15 24.86
C ILE A 157 6.44 -10.15 25.83
N GLN A 158 7.47 -9.75 26.55
CA GLN A 158 8.08 -10.59 27.61
C GLN A 158 7.17 -10.76 28.83
N GLU A 159 6.25 -9.83 29.04
CA GLU A 159 5.29 -9.79 30.13
C GLU A 159 3.86 -10.16 29.72
N ALA A 160 3.65 -10.39 28.40
CA ALA A 160 2.33 -10.59 27.81
C ALA A 160 1.87 -12.06 27.85
N PRO A 161 0.54 -12.31 27.80
CA PRO A 161 0.00 -13.66 27.75
C PRO A 161 0.56 -14.47 26.58
N ILE A 162 0.61 -15.78 26.74
CA ILE A 162 1.17 -16.83 25.83
C ILE A 162 0.76 -16.63 24.34
N GLU A 163 -0.35 -15.98 24.08
CA GLU A 163 -0.85 -15.67 22.72
C GLU A 163 0.08 -14.74 21.92
N MET A 164 0.89 -13.91 22.56
CA MET A 164 1.84 -13.01 21.88
C MET A 164 3.17 -13.67 21.50
N GLY A 165 3.48 -14.83 22.06
CA GLY A 165 4.69 -15.58 21.71
C GLY A 165 4.75 -16.01 20.24
N SER A 166 3.59 -16.18 19.60
CA SER A 166 3.51 -16.49 18.16
C SER A 166 4.03 -15.35 17.29
N TRP A 167 3.90 -14.10 17.74
CA TRP A 167 4.29 -12.90 16.98
C TRP A 167 5.81 -12.72 16.88
N ILE A 168 6.57 -13.18 17.88
CA ILE A 168 8.05 -13.17 17.82
C ILE A 168 8.56 -14.01 16.65
N ASN A 169 7.91 -15.15 16.39
CA ASN A 169 8.27 -16.00 15.27
C ASN A 169 7.86 -15.37 13.92
N ASP A 170 6.74 -14.65 13.88
CA ASP A 170 6.31 -13.94 12.70
C ASP A 170 7.23 -12.74 12.40
N LEU A 171 7.66 -11.98 13.41
CA LEU A 171 8.67 -10.91 13.26
C LEU A 171 10.02 -11.43 12.72
N LYS A 172 10.46 -12.65 13.13
CA LYS A 172 11.66 -13.27 12.55
C LYS A 172 11.49 -13.56 11.05
N LYS A 173 10.28 -13.92 10.60
CA LYS A 173 9.98 -14.14 9.18
C LYS A 173 9.95 -12.83 8.39
N VAL A 174 9.39 -11.76 8.96
CA VAL A 174 9.43 -10.41 8.37
C VAL A 174 10.89 -9.98 8.16
N ARG A 175 11.74 -10.10 9.18
CA ARG A 175 13.17 -9.78 9.05
C ARG A 175 13.87 -10.62 7.98
N LYS A 176 13.49 -11.88 7.85
CA LYS A 176 14.04 -12.74 6.79
C LYS A 176 13.62 -12.23 5.40
N LEU A 177 12.39 -11.76 5.25
CA LEU A 177 11.91 -11.14 4.02
C LEU A 177 12.68 -9.86 3.70
N GLU A 178 12.81 -8.95 4.66
CA GLU A 178 13.56 -7.70 4.52
C GLU A 178 15.02 -7.96 4.13
N ASN A 179 15.68 -8.93 4.74
CA ASN A 179 17.06 -9.32 4.43
C ASN A 179 17.20 -9.84 2.98
N VAL A 180 16.19 -10.49 2.41
CA VAL A 180 16.21 -10.90 0.98
C VAL A 180 16.30 -9.67 0.09
N TYR A 181 15.50 -8.64 0.33
CA TYR A 181 15.54 -7.41 -0.47
C TYR A 181 16.82 -6.59 -0.24
N GLU A 182 17.33 -6.57 0.98
CA GLU A 182 18.63 -5.97 1.29
C GLU A 182 19.77 -6.68 0.55
N TRP A 183 19.76 -8.00 0.54
CA TRP A 183 20.72 -8.80 -0.24
C TRP A 183 20.60 -8.55 -1.75
N LEU A 184 19.41 -8.27 -2.25
CA LEU A 184 19.17 -7.88 -3.64
C LEU A 184 19.58 -6.42 -3.95
N GLY A 185 20.09 -5.69 -2.95
CA GLY A 185 20.57 -4.32 -3.09
C GLY A 185 19.46 -3.28 -3.21
N SER A 186 18.20 -3.63 -2.89
CA SER A 186 17.10 -2.66 -2.92
C SER A 186 17.04 -1.83 -1.63
N PRO A 187 16.96 -0.50 -1.72
CA PRO A 187 16.64 0.36 -0.58
C PRO A 187 15.16 0.25 -0.15
N PHE A 188 14.26 -0.21 -1.04
CA PHE A 188 12.84 -0.38 -0.80
C PHE A 188 12.57 -1.80 -0.29
N LYS A 189 12.51 -1.99 1.01
CA LYS A 189 12.44 -3.30 1.66
C LYS A 189 11.38 -3.43 2.76
N HIS A 190 10.72 -2.34 3.10
CA HIS A 190 9.68 -2.32 4.13
C HIS A 190 8.30 -2.26 3.48
N LEU A 191 7.37 -3.10 3.96
CA LEU A 191 6.02 -3.16 3.41
C LEU A 191 5.26 -1.87 3.70
N CYS A 192 4.57 -1.34 2.67
CA CYS A 192 3.53 -0.32 2.82
C CYS A 192 2.14 -0.93 2.67
N SER A 193 1.28 -0.75 3.66
CA SER A 193 -0.12 -1.24 3.63
C SER A 193 -1.05 -0.37 2.78
N GLY A 194 -0.62 0.85 2.45
CA GLY A 194 -1.42 1.83 1.70
C GLY A 194 -1.58 1.53 0.21
N THR A 195 -0.73 0.67 -0.35
CA THR A 195 -0.81 0.25 -1.75
C THR A 195 -0.51 -1.23 -1.92
N TRP A 196 -1.38 -1.93 -2.65
CA TRP A 196 -1.17 -3.32 -3.03
C TRP A 196 -2.02 -3.73 -4.23
N ILE A 197 -1.63 -4.81 -4.89
CA ILE A 197 -2.40 -5.50 -5.92
C ILE A 197 -2.33 -7.01 -5.70
N GLY A 198 -3.43 -7.73 -5.93
CA GLY A 198 -3.44 -9.18 -5.73
C GLY A 198 -4.63 -9.90 -6.33
N GLU A 199 -4.55 -11.23 -6.36
CA GLU A 199 -5.68 -12.10 -6.67
C GLU A 199 -6.74 -11.98 -5.57
N ARG A 200 -7.97 -11.65 -5.92
CA ARG A 200 -9.05 -11.37 -4.96
C ARG A 200 -9.25 -12.51 -3.94
N GLU A 201 -9.32 -13.75 -4.40
CA GLU A 201 -9.56 -14.89 -3.51
C GLU A 201 -8.44 -15.05 -2.48
N TYR A 202 -7.21 -14.89 -2.92
CA TYR A 202 -6.06 -14.91 -2.04
C TYR A 202 -6.08 -13.76 -1.03
N MET A 203 -6.48 -12.56 -1.45
CA MET A 203 -6.58 -11.39 -0.56
C MET A 203 -7.72 -11.50 0.44
N VAL A 204 -8.84 -12.16 0.10
CA VAL A 204 -9.90 -12.50 1.08
C VAL A 204 -9.33 -13.35 2.21
N ASP A 205 -8.60 -14.40 1.87
CA ASP A 205 -7.98 -15.29 2.84
C ASP A 205 -6.89 -14.60 3.65
N PHE A 206 -6.06 -13.77 2.99
CA PHE A 206 -5.03 -12.95 3.63
C PHE A 206 -5.62 -11.99 4.68
N TYR A 207 -6.65 -11.22 4.33
CA TYR A 207 -7.27 -10.28 5.26
C TYR A 207 -8.05 -10.98 6.37
N SER A 208 -8.60 -12.16 6.11
CA SER A 208 -9.20 -13.02 7.15
C SER A 208 -8.16 -13.48 8.18
N GLU A 209 -6.94 -13.81 7.72
CA GLU A 209 -5.83 -14.11 8.62
C GLU A 209 -5.40 -12.88 9.41
N CYS A 210 -5.27 -11.69 8.78
CA CYS A 210 -4.98 -10.45 9.49
C CYS A 210 -6.01 -10.19 10.59
N MET A 211 -7.31 -10.35 10.30
CA MET A 211 -8.38 -10.23 11.28
C MET A 211 -8.20 -11.17 12.48
N SER A 212 -7.78 -12.42 12.24
CA SER A 212 -7.57 -13.40 13.31
C SER A 212 -6.41 -13.04 14.25
N LYS A 213 -5.52 -12.15 13.83
CA LYS A 213 -4.37 -11.68 14.61
C LYS A 213 -4.68 -10.44 15.45
N ILE A 214 -5.77 -9.74 15.18
CA ILE A 214 -6.17 -8.58 15.98
C ILE A 214 -6.59 -9.06 17.37
N PRO A 215 -5.97 -8.56 18.46
CA PRO A 215 -6.31 -8.95 19.80
C PRO A 215 -7.76 -8.61 20.16
N LYS A 216 -8.38 -9.47 20.97
CA LYS A 216 -9.69 -9.19 21.57
C LYS A 216 -9.48 -8.31 22.81
N GLY A 217 -10.15 -7.15 22.86
CA GLY A 217 -10.07 -6.25 24.00
C GLY A 217 -9.44 -4.89 23.67
N ARG A 218 -9.09 -4.12 24.71
CA ARG A 218 -8.41 -2.83 24.54
C ARG A 218 -6.97 -3.08 24.10
N PHE A 219 -6.64 -2.57 22.96
CA PHE A 219 -5.32 -2.67 22.35
C PHE A 219 -4.89 -1.27 21.90
N GLU A 220 -3.69 -0.85 22.29
CA GLU A 220 -3.12 0.41 21.81
C GLU A 220 -2.58 0.19 20.39
N GLU A 221 -3.34 0.63 19.40
CA GLU A 221 -2.98 0.54 17.99
C GLU A 221 -1.66 1.21 17.66
N SER A 222 -1.34 2.30 18.36
CA SER A 222 -0.09 3.04 18.21
C SER A 222 1.16 2.18 18.42
N LEU A 223 1.07 1.13 19.24
CA LEU A 223 2.18 0.21 19.49
C LEU A 223 2.53 -0.68 18.29
N PHE A 224 1.54 -0.91 17.40
CA PHE A 224 1.72 -1.80 16.23
C PHE A 224 1.78 -1.06 14.89
N GLY A 225 1.70 0.28 14.89
CA GLY A 225 1.64 1.06 13.65
C GLY A 225 0.33 0.83 12.90
N GLY A 226 -0.77 0.63 13.63
CA GLY A 226 -2.09 0.45 13.05
C GLY A 226 -2.21 -0.84 12.22
N ASP A 227 -2.83 -0.72 11.04
CA ASP A 227 -3.04 -1.82 10.10
C ASP A 227 -1.73 -2.37 9.53
N GLN A 228 -0.73 -1.52 9.29
CA GLN A 228 0.52 -1.90 8.63
C GLN A 228 1.29 -2.97 9.42
N GLY A 229 1.29 -2.90 10.74
CA GLY A 229 1.96 -3.89 11.58
C GLY A 229 1.39 -5.29 11.40
N PHE A 230 0.06 -5.44 11.44
CA PHE A 230 -0.62 -6.73 11.26
C PHE A 230 -0.46 -7.27 9.84
N ILE A 231 -0.61 -6.40 8.83
CA ILE A 231 -0.44 -6.74 7.43
C ILE A 231 0.99 -7.23 7.18
N THR A 232 2.00 -6.54 7.72
CA THR A 232 3.42 -6.91 7.57
C THR A 232 3.71 -8.29 8.18
N LEU A 233 3.17 -8.59 9.38
CA LEU A 233 3.36 -9.89 10.02
C LEU A 233 2.79 -11.05 9.18
N VAL A 234 1.59 -10.88 8.66
CA VAL A 234 0.95 -11.92 7.84
C VAL A 234 1.64 -12.05 6.49
N ALA A 235 2.02 -10.94 5.85
CA ALA A 235 2.74 -10.94 4.58
C ALA A 235 4.09 -11.66 4.69
N GLY A 236 4.86 -11.42 5.75
CA GLY A 236 6.13 -12.12 5.99
C GLY A 236 5.99 -13.65 6.14
N ARG A 237 4.83 -14.13 6.61
CA ARG A 237 4.52 -15.57 6.68
C ARG A 237 4.19 -16.19 5.33
N ARG A 238 3.64 -15.39 4.43
CA ARG A 238 3.14 -15.84 3.12
C ARG A 238 4.13 -15.62 1.98
N PHE A 239 5.36 -15.22 2.28
CA PHE A 239 6.42 -15.21 1.27
C PHE A 239 6.73 -16.65 0.81
N PRO A 240 6.86 -16.95 -0.50
CA PRO A 240 6.98 -16.02 -1.64
C PRO A 240 5.66 -15.74 -2.39
N ASP A 241 4.50 -16.18 -1.94
CA ASP A 241 3.22 -15.88 -2.59
C ASP A 241 2.91 -14.38 -2.56
N ILE A 242 3.37 -13.70 -1.50
CA ILE A 242 3.37 -12.24 -1.38
C ILE A 242 4.79 -11.73 -1.55
N ILE A 243 4.96 -10.71 -2.40
CA ILE A 243 6.22 -10.00 -2.58
C ILE A 243 6.06 -8.51 -2.32
N LEU A 244 7.18 -7.80 -2.17
CA LEU A 244 7.25 -6.35 -2.13
C LEU A 244 7.67 -5.81 -3.49
N ASP A 245 7.12 -4.67 -3.89
CA ASP A 245 7.51 -3.94 -5.09
C ASP A 245 8.83 -3.16 -4.85
N SER A 246 9.86 -3.91 -4.51
CA SER A 246 11.17 -3.37 -4.13
C SER A 246 11.92 -2.65 -5.27
N LYS A 247 11.43 -2.76 -6.49
CA LYS A 247 11.95 -2.05 -7.67
C LYS A 247 11.08 -0.86 -8.08
N CYS A 248 10.01 -0.56 -7.34
CA CYS A 248 9.05 0.48 -7.68
C CYS A 248 8.50 0.33 -9.10
N GLU A 249 8.17 -0.89 -9.51
CA GLU A 249 7.65 -1.15 -10.86
C GLU A 249 6.18 -0.70 -11.01
N ILE A 250 5.42 -0.74 -9.90
CA ILE A 250 4.00 -0.35 -9.85
C ILE A 250 3.82 0.84 -8.91
N PHE A 251 4.39 0.78 -7.70
CA PHE A 251 4.17 1.75 -6.64
C PHE A 251 5.49 2.41 -6.24
N LEU A 252 5.59 3.72 -6.42
CA LEU A 252 6.71 4.51 -5.90
C LEU A 252 6.28 5.20 -4.61
N HIS A 253 6.93 4.88 -3.50
CA HIS A 253 6.74 5.51 -2.21
C HIS A 253 7.79 6.58 -1.98
N LEU A 254 7.37 7.81 -1.67
CA LEU A 254 8.27 8.96 -1.57
C LEU A 254 8.91 9.14 -0.20
N ASN A 255 8.40 8.49 0.86
CA ASN A 255 8.98 8.61 2.20
C ASN A 255 10.44 8.12 2.22
N GLY A 256 11.36 9.00 2.61
CA GLY A 256 12.81 8.74 2.60
C GLY A 256 13.46 8.75 1.21
N VAL A 257 12.73 9.16 0.16
CA VAL A 257 13.25 9.34 -1.21
C VAL A 257 13.69 10.78 -1.39
N THR A 258 14.86 10.97 -2.00
CA THR A 258 15.39 12.31 -2.31
C THR A 258 15.10 12.69 -3.76
N GLU A 259 15.12 14.00 -4.07
CA GLU A 259 14.96 14.52 -5.44
C GLU A 259 15.97 13.94 -6.44
N LYS A 260 17.12 13.44 -5.96
CA LYS A 260 18.13 12.81 -6.81
C LYS A 260 17.78 11.37 -7.22
N GLU A 261 16.81 10.77 -6.58
CA GLU A 261 16.40 9.37 -6.80
C GLU A 261 15.14 9.26 -7.66
N VAL A 262 14.46 10.38 -7.90
CA VAL A 262 13.20 10.44 -8.66
C VAL A 262 13.27 11.57 -9.67
N GLU A 263 12.88 11.28 -10.89
CA GLU A 263 12.78 12.24 -11.99
C GLU A 263 11.33 12.32 -12.47
N LEU A 264 10.79 13.54 -12.59
CA LEU A 264 9.55 13.79 -13.29
C LEU A 264 9.87 13.96 -14.78
N VAL A 265 9.54 12.95 -15.58
CA VAL A 265 9.70 13.00 -17.03
C VAL A 265 8.45 13.61 -17.64
N ILE A 266 8.63 14.65 -18.46
CA ILE A 266 7.58 15.38 -19.15
C ILE A 266 7.83 15.13 -20.63
N ASP A 267 6.96 14.35 -21.25
CA ASP A 267 6.95 14.12 -22.70
C ASP A 267 6.20 15.28 -23.39
#